data_06159a76823be8c7bc199a87a7f31306
#
_entry.id   06159a76823be8c7bc199a87a7f31306
#
_cell.length_a   1.000
_cell.length_b   1.000
_cell.length_c   1.000
_cell.angle_alpha   90.00
_cell.angle_beta   90.00
_cell.angle_gamma   90.00
#
_symmetry.space_group_name_H-M   'P 1'
#
loop_
_entity.id
_entity.type
_entity.pdbx_description
1 polymer ?
#
loop_
_entity_poly.entity_id
_entity_poly.type
_entity_poly.pdbx_seq_one_letter_code
_entity_poly.pdbx_strand_id
1 'polypeptide(L)'
;MGTAGAYGGTGGKPWKDVRDLFDDLASGEGSGGSGDGDGSDADDAESPPSDDLAALGSALATALASDDPALNGTAPVMPIASLLPVRRAGGGGGGGGVASGGSGLRGDSSSAGRSGGGSSRSLVRGAARGGAAIGGAYALRAGDRAGLAELGLDLDELRQLGPRSQCARILDAVLGEAGHPDEAVLRAAAAEQLKAIVMQETAPSEADALREFVTAYVFQMGLVELRSELASGAIDVAAATRAEKRILGYIRQRARQISVPSAGTMRIADLSANAERLVREVIGLLRAR
;
A
#
# COMPACT_ATOMS: atom_id res chain seq x y z
N MET A 1 25.73 -9.39 -12.79
CA MET A 1 25.25 -8.54 -13.90
C MET A 1 23.85 -8.07 -13.52
N GLY A 2 23.75 -6.79 -13.11
CA GLY A 2 22.53 -6.23 -12.58
C GLY A 2 21.52 -5.94 -13.68
N THR A 3 20.29 -6.36 -13.48
CA THR A 3 19.14 -6.00 -14.30
C THR A 3 18.68 -4.58 -13.94
N ALA A 4 19.44 -3.58 -14.32
CA ALA A 4 19.04 -2.18 -14.32
C ALA A 4 18.21 -1.94 -15.59
N GLY A 5 16.92 -2.25 -15.60
CA GLY A 5 16.17 -2.08 -16.83
C GLY A 5 14.67 -2.30 -16.78
N ALA A 6 13.99 -2.02 -15.63
CA ALA A 6 12.55 -2.21 -15.58
C ALA A 6 11.74 -1.06 -14.93
N TYR A 7 12.38 0.02 -14.54
CA TYR A 7 11.69 1.20 -13.96
C TYR A 7 11.66 2.36 -14.97
N GLY A 8 11.09 2.12 -16.14
CA GLY A 8 10.85 3.16 -17.13
C GLY A 8 9.53 3.88 -16.90
N GLY A 9 9.40 4.62 -15.80
CA GLY A 9 8.19 5.40 -15.53
C GLY A 9 8.40 6.65 -14.68
N THR A 10 9.51 6.73 -13.97
CA THR A 10 9.79 7.78 -12.97
C THR A 10 10.24 9.14 -13.52
N GLY A 11 10.42 9.26 -14.84
CA GLY A 11 10.86 10.50 -15.49
C GLY A 11 9.78 11.53 -15.75
N GLY A 12 8.53 11.28 -15.36
CA GLY A 12 7.43 12.22 -15.57
C GLY A 12 7.58 13.50 -14.75
N LYS A 13 7.13 14.64 -15.29
CA LYS A 13 7.20 15.94 -14.62
C LYS A 13 6.69 15.91 -13.16
N PRO A 14 5.56 15.23 -12.83
CA PRO A 14 5.07 15.18 -11.44
C PRO A 14 6.06 14.59 -10.46
N TRP A 15 6.80 13.55 -10.83
CA TRP A 15 7.80 12.92 -9.94
C TRP A 15 9.06 13.78 -9.80
N LYS A 16 9.41 14.57 -10.81
CA LYS A 16 10.50 15.55 -10.69
C LYS A 16 10.16 16.59 -9.63
N ASP A 17 8.95 17.14 -9.64
CA ASP A 17 8.51 18.13 -8.66
C ASP A 17 8.53 17.54 -7.21
N VAL A 18 8.16 16.26 -7.05
CA VAL A 18 8.26 15.56 -5.75
C VAL A 18 9.71 15.47 -5.27
N ARG A 19 10.63 15.12 -6.15
CA ARG A 19 12.06 15.00 -5.82
C ARG A 19 12.66 16.33 -5.41
N ASP A 20 12.46 17.35 -6.22
CA ASP A 20 12.99 18.69 -5.97
C ASP A 20 12.53 19.20 -4.58
N LEU A 21 11.23 19.06 -4.26
CA LEU A 21 10.69 19.45 -2.95
C LEU A 21 11.19 18.57 -1.79
N PHE A 22 11.43 17.28 -2.03
CA PHE A 22 11.98 16.38 -1.02
C PHE A 22 13.45 16.73 -0.72
N ASP A 23 14.22 17.06 -1.75
CA ASP A 23 15.62 17.48 -1.63
C ASP A 23 15.71 18.79 -0.86
N ASP A 24 14.86 19.77 -1.15
CA ASP A 24 14.76 21.03 -0.42
C ASP A 24 14.43 20.80 1.05
N LEU A 25 13.45 19.91 1.34
CA LEU A 25 13.07 19.57 2.71
C LEU A 25 14.19 18.83 3.46
N ALA A 26 14.93 17.95 2.77
CA ALA A 26 16.03 17.19 3.34
C ALA A 26 17.27 18.06 3.59
N SER A 27 17.56 19.01 2.70
CA SER A 27 18.70 19.94 2.81
C SER A 27 18.54 20.98 3.92
N GLY A 28 17.32 21.12 4.47
CA GLY A 28 17.07 22.06 5.57
C GLY A 28 17.05 23.53 5.17
N GLU A 29 17.01 23.84 3.88
CA GLU A 29 16.95 25.21 3.35
C GLU A 29 15.55 25.85 3.50
N GLY A 30 14.59 25.13 4.06
CA GLY A 30 13.28 25.66 4.46
C GLY A 30 13.43 26.67 5.59
N SER A 31 13.42 27.93 5.21
CA SER A 31 13.26 29.16 5.99
C SER A 31 13.13 29.01 7.51
N GLY A 32 14.25 29.24 8.20
CA GLY A 32 14.31 30.12 9.35
C GLY A 32 13.72 29.67 10.66
N GLY A 33 14.61 29.46 11.60
CA GLY A 33 14.34 29.45 13.01
C GLY A 33 15.51 28.83 13.77
N SER A 34 16.61 29.59 13.90
CA SER A 34 17.60 29.29 14.92
C SER A 34 16.92 29.38 16.28
N GLY A 35 16.49 28.24 16.79
CA GLY A 35 16.06 28.04 18.16
C GLY A 35 16.93 26.94 18.74
N ASP A 36 18.07 27.31 19.34
CA ASP A 36 18.76 26.45 20.29
C ASP A 36 17.77 26.16 21.45
N GLY A 37 17.11 25.02 21.41
CA GLY A 37 16.16 24.55 22.39
C GLY A 37 16.57 23.18 22.86
N ASP A 38 17.18 23.18 24.04
CA ASP A 38 17.47 22.04 24.94
C ASP A 38 16.31 21.04 24.99
N GLY A 39 16.68 19.74 24.97
CA GLY A 39 15.75 18.64 24.93
C GLY A 39 14.79 18.58 26.10
N SER A 40 13.53 18.70 25.79
CA SER A 40 12.41 18.24 26.62
C SER A 40 11.50 17.42 25.73
N ASP A 41 11.30 16.15 26.10
CA ASP A 41 10.24 15.30 25.61
C ASP A 41 8.90 15.93 26.05
N ALA A 42 8.47 16.97 25.37
CA ALA A 42 7.17 17.60 25.58
C ALA A 42 6.29 17.23 24.39
N ASP A 43 5.19 16.54 24.73
CA ASP A 43 3.97 16.32 23.98
C ASP A 43 3.94 17.01 22.62
N ASP A 44 3.78 16.19 21.55
CA ASP A 44 3.54 16.61 20.17
C ASP A 44 2.36 17.61 20.09
N ALA A 45 2.58 18.82 20.56
CA ALA A 45 1.72 19.94 20.25
C ALA A 45 1.78 20.15 18.75
N GLU A 46 0.69 19.84 18.08
CA GLU A 46 0.40 19.84 16.66
C GLU A 46 0.74 21.20 16.04
N SER A 47 2.03 21.44 15.78
CA SER A 47 2.47 22.61 15.01
C SER A 47 1.88 22.52 13.61
N PRO A 48 1.30 23.63 13.08
CA PRO A 48 0.76 23.62 11.72
C PRO A 48 1.84 23.14 10.73
N PRO A 49 1.45 22.33 9.72
CA PRO A 49 2.40 21.88 8.73
C PRO A 49 3.06 23.08 8.04
N SER A 50 4.37 23.05 7.88
CA SER A 50 5.06 24.07 7.08
C SER A 50 4.52 24.03 5.64
N ASP A 51 4.52 25.18 4.96
CA ASP A 51 4.08 25.28 3.56
C ASP A 51 4.83 24.29 2.66
N ASP A 52 6.10 24.00 2.99
CA ASP A 52 6.93 23.02 2.27
C ASP A 52 6.38 21.59 2.38
N LEU A 53 5.89 21.18 3.56
CA LEU A 53 5.26 19.86 3.72
C LEU A 53 3.93 19.76 2.96
N ALA A 54 3.17 20.85 2.93
CA ALA A 54 1.94 20.89 2.15
C ALA A 54 2.23 20.85 0.65
N ALA A 55 3.27 21.54 0.18
CA ALA A 55 3.72 21.50 -1.20
C ALA A 55 4.20 20.10 -1.59
N LEU A 56 5.03 19.47 -0.78
CA LEU A 56 5.53 18.11 -1.01
C LEU A 56 4.37 17.10 -1.01
N GLY A 57 3.45 17.19 -0.05
CA GLY A 57 2.26 16.33 0.00
C GLY A 57 1.39 16.46 -1.25
N SER A 58 1.18 17.70 -1.74
CA SER A 58 0.42 17.97 -2.97
C SER A 58 1.11 17.43 -4.22
N ALA A 59 2.43 17.61 -4.33
CA ALA A 59 3.22 17.06 -5.43
C ALA A 59 3.17 15.52 -5.44
N LEU A 60 3.37 14.89 -4.27
CA LEU A 60 3.27 13.43 -4.11
C LEU A 60 1.89 12.90 -4.52
N ALA A 61 0.83 13.52 -4.04
CA ALA A 61 -0.54 13.12 -4.39
C ALA A 61 -0.83 13.30 -5.89
N THR A 62 -0.28 14.34 -6.51
CA THR A 62 -0.39 14.57 -7.94
C THR A 62 0.35 13.51 -8.75
N ALA A 63 1.56 13.15 -8.33
CA ALA A 63 2.36 12.11 -8.97
C ALA A 63 1.68 10.73 -8.87
N LEU A 64 1.27 10.32 -7.67
CA LEU A 64 0.54 9.05 -7.46
C LEU A 64 -0.76 8.97 -8.28
N ALA A 65 -1.47 10.08 -8.43
CA ALA A 65 -2.70 10.09 -9.21
C ALA A 65 -2.48 10.19 -10.72
N SER A 66 -1.30 10.63 -11.14
CA SER A 66 -0.93 10.55 -12.56
C SER A 66 -0.68 9.10 -12.97
N ASP A 67 -0.16 8.30 -12.04
CA ASP A 67 0.12 6.88 -12.27
C ASP A 67 -1.11 5.99 -12.07
N ASP A 68 -2.12 6.45 -11.32
CA ASP A 68 -3.36 5.72 -11.08
C ASP A 68 -4.60 6.51 -11.51
N PRO A 69 -5.12 6.28 -12.72
CA PRO A 69 -6.35 6.93 -13.20
C PRO A 69 -7.58 6.68 -12.31
N ALA A 70 -7.60 5.58 -11.52
CA ALA A 70 -8.70 5.28 -10.61
C ALA A 70 -8.81 6.28 -9.45
N LEU A 71 -7.74 7.04 -9.16
CA LEU A 71 -7.77 8.13 -8.18
C LEU A 71 -8.51 9.37 -8.70
N ASN A 72 -8.66 9.51 -10.00
CA ASN A 72 -9.30 10.66 -10.63
C ASN A 72 -10.77 10.42 -11.01
N GLY A 73 -11.27 9.19 -10.83
CA GLY A 73 -12.62 8.79 -11.22
C GLY A 73 -13.43 8.18 -10.08
N THR A 74 -14.76 8.23 -10.22
CA THR A 74 -15.68 7.45 -9.39
C THR A 74 -15.73 6.02 -9.94
N ALA A 75 -14.67 5.23 -9.72
CA ALA A 75 -14.72 3.83 -10.06
C ALA A 75 -15.74 3.10 -9.15
N PRO A 76 -16.54 2.18 -9.68
CA PRO A 76 -17.45 1.40 -8.86
C PRO A 76 -16.67 0.56 -7.84
N VAL A 77 -17.21 0.44 -6.62
CA VAL A 77 -16.66 -0.44 -5.59
C VAL A 77 -16.61 -1.87 -6.13
N MET A 78 -15.44 -2.47 -6.13
CA MET A 78 -15.27 -3.82 -6.68
C MET A 78 -15.67 -4.87 -5.64
N PRO A 79 -16.42 -5.91 -6.02
CA PRO A 79 -16.75 -6.99 -5.10
C PRO A 79 -15.47 -7.73 -4.67
N ILE A 80 -15.41 -8.18 -3.42
CA ILE A 80 -14.24 -8.86 -2.83
C ILE A 80 -13.77 -10.01 -3.69
N ALA A 81 -14.71 -10.81 -4.23
CA ALA A 81 -14.38 -11.95 -5.07
C ALA A 81 -13.52 -11.59 -6.31
N SER A 82 -13.66 -10.36 -6.82
CA SER A 82 -12.85 -9.87 -7.95
C SER A 82 -11.49 -9.31 -7.52
N LEU A 83 -11.29 -9.08 -6.24
CA LEU A 83 -10.04 -8.57 -5.66
C LEU A 83 -9.10 -9.69 -5.25
N LEU A 84 -9.65 -10.89 -4.96
CA LEU A 84 -8.86 -12.03 -4.54
C LEU A 84 -8.02 -12.58 -5.70
N PRO A 85 -6.80 -13.08 -5.43
CA PRO A 85 -6.02 -13.77 -6.44
C PRO A 85 -6.77 -15.00 -6.93
N VAL A 86 -6.88 -15.15 -8.25
CA VAL A 86 -7.50 -16.34 -8.85
C VAL A 86 -6.69 -17.55 -8.42
N ARG A 87 -7.19 -18.31 -7.48
CA ARG A 87 -6.65 -19.63 -7.18
C ARG A 87 -6.86 -20.48 -8.41
N ARG A 88 -5.84 -20.67 -9.24
CA ARG A 88 -5.83 -21.78 -10.18
C ARG A 88 -6.01 -23.02 -9.32
N ALA A 89 -7.18 -23.60 -9.36
CA ALA A 89 -7.42 -24.93 -8.85
C ALA A 89 -6.35 -25.80 -9.52
N GLY A 90 -5.36 -26.20 -8.75
CA GLY A 90 -4.33 -27.11 -9.17
C GLY A 90 -4.99 -28.41 -9.57
N GLY A 91 -5.24 -28.57 -10.87
CA GLY A 91 -5.63 -29.82 -11.45
C GLY A 91 -4.46 -30.78 -11.28
N GLY A 92 -4.45 -31.46 -10.14
CA GLY A 92 -3.64 -32.65 -9.92
C GLY A 92 -4.13 -33.73 -10.88
N GLY A 93 -3.66 -33.69 -12.12
CA GLY A 93 -3.82 -34.72 -13.12
C GLY A 93 -2.48 -35.37 -13.38
N GLY A 94 -2.14 -36.37 -12.55
CA GLY A 94 -1.10 -37.32 -12.88
C GLY A 94 -1.57 -38.13 -14.09
N GLY A 95 -0.82 -38.12 -15.17
CA GLY A 95 -1.03 -38.93 -16.35
C GLY A 95 0.25 -38.98 -17.16
N GLY A 96 1.05 -40.01 -16.91
CA GLY A 96 2.18 -40.36 -17.75
C GLY A 96 1.70 -40.73 -19.15
N GLY A 97 2.39 -40.27 -20.17
CA GLY A 97 2.17 -40.62 -21.56
C GLY A 97 3.39 -40.31 -22.39
N VAL A 98 4.08 -41.36 -22.75
CA VAL A 98 5.31 -41.38 -23.56
C VAL A 98 5.12 -40.93 -25.01
N ALA A 99 6.10 -40.24 -25.48
CA ALA A 99 6.65 -40.19 -26.86
C ALA A 99 5.71 -40.18 -28.04
N SER A 100 5.81 -39.17 -28.91
CA SER A 100 6.14 -39.41 -30.33
C SER A 100 6.46 -38.08 -31.02
N GLY A 101 7.50 -38.10 -31.84
CA GLY A 101 8.02 -36.96 -32.57
C GLY A 101 7.06 -36.48 -33.67
N GLY A 102 7.20 -35.22 -34.00
CA GLY A 102 6.53 -34.58 -35.10
C GLY A 102 7.17 -33.23 -35.38
N SER A 103 8.14 -33.23 -36.33
CA SER A 103 8.64 -32.02 -36.98
C SER A 103 7.51 -31.36 -37.75
N GLY A 104 7.25 -30.06 -37.51
CA GLY A 104 6.24 -29.32 -38.24
C GLY A 104 6.31 -27.83 -37.99
N LEU A 105 7.17 -27.13 -38.75
CA LEU A 105 6.94 -25.86 -39.44
C LEU A 105 6.10 -24.78 -38.77
N ARG A 106 6.77 -23.64 -38.54
CA ARG A 106 6.31 -22.26 -38.74
C ARG A 106 4.86 -22.01 -38.34
N GLY A 107 4.65 -21.64 -37.14
CA GLY A 107 3.45 -20.96 -36.68
C GLY A 107 3.90 -19.66 -36.05
N ASP A 108 3.63 -18.60 -36.78
CA ASP A 108 3.58 -17.21 -36.41
C ASP A 108 3.31 -17.08 -34.91
N SER A 109 4.36 -16.99 -34.11
CA SER A 109 4.25 -16.48 -32.76
C SER A 109 3.99 -15.00 -32.92
N SER A 110 2.71 -14.69 -33.14
CA SER A 110 2.18 -13.41 -32.70
C SER A 110 2.58 -13.28 -31.25
N SER A 111 3.79 -12.76 -31.07
CA SER A 111 4.17 -12.09 -29.84
C SER A 111 3.06 -11.08 -29.61
N ALA A 112 2.02 -11.51 -28.90
CA ALA A 112 1.16 -10.60 -28.22
C ALA A 112 2.12 -9.72 -27.45
N GLY A 113 2.41 -8.58 -28.08
CA GLY A 113 3.25 -7.55 -27.51
C GLY A 113 2.72 -7.38 -26.11
N ARG A 114 3.49 -7.85 -25.15
CA ARG A 114 3.44 -7.30 -23.84
C ARG A 114 3.81 -5.85 -24.07
N SER A 115 2.81 -5.07 -24.49
CA SER A 115 2.84 -3.65 -24.29
C SER A 115 3.26 -3.51 -22.85
N GLY A 116 4.47 -3.02 -22.64
CA GLY A 116 4.98 -2.62 -21.36
C GLY A 116 4.16 -1.41 -20.87
N GLY A 117 2.85 -1.55 -20.87
CA GLY A 117 1.99 -0.84 -20.01
C GLY A 117 2.37 -1.39 -18.64
N GLY A 118 3.21 -0.68 -17.91
CA GLY A 118 3.28 -0.79 -16.48
C GLY A 118 1.83 -0.80 -16.06
N SER A 119 1.30 -1.96 -15.68
CA SER A 119 -0.02 -2.02 -15.11
C SER A 119 0.10 -1.08 -13.94
N SER A 120 -0.47 0.10 -14.09
CA SER A 120 -0.75 1.00 -12.99
C SER A 120 -1.50 0.14 -12.00
N ARG A 121 -0.76 -0.48 -11.09
CA ARG A 121 -1.36 -1.31 -10.06
C ARG A 121 -2.05 -0.32 -9.18
N SER A 122 -3.32 -0.17 -9.43
CA SER A 122 -4.15 0.86 -8.85
C SER A 122 -3.94 0.90 -7.35
N LEU A 123 -3.45 2.01 -6.83
CA LEU A 123 -3.32 2.30 -5.40
C LEU A 123 -4.65 2.06 -4.71
N VAL A 124 -5.74 2.41 -5.36
CA VAL A 124 -7.12 2.20 -4.92
C VAL A 124 -7.44 0.72 -4.79
N ARG A 125 -7.11 -0.09 -5.81
CA ARG A 125 -7.33 -1.55 -5.76
C ARG A 125 -6.45 -2.20 -4.69
N GLY A 126 -5.20 -1.75 -4.54
CA GLY A 126 -4.31 -2.19 -3.48
C GLY A 126 -4.89 -1.90 -2.11
N ALA A 127 -5.42 -0.69 -1.89
CA ALA A 127 -6.06 -0.32 -0.65
C ALA A 127 -7.30 -1.19 -0.34
N ALA A 128 -8.14 -1.47 -1.33
CA ALA A 128 -9.28 -2.36 -1.16
C ALA A 128 -8.85 -3.77 -0.70
N ARG A 129 -7.80 -4.33 -1.32
CA ARG A 129 -7.24 -5.64 -0.93
C ARG A 129 -6.64 -5.60 0.48
N GLY A 130 -5.89 -4.55 0.83
CA GLY A 130 -5.36 -4.36 2.18
C GLY A 130 -6.46 -4.24 3.22
N GLY A 131 -7.53 -3.50 2.93
CA GLY A 131 -8.73 -3.42 3.76
C GLY A 131 -9.42 -4.77 3.97
N ALA A 132 -9.49 -5.60 2.92
CA ALA A 132 -10.00 -6.96 3.02
C ALA A 132 -9.12 -7.85 3.91
N ALA A 133 -7.79 -7.71 3.84
CA ALA A 133 -6.87 -8.46 4.70
C ALA A 133 -7.03 -8.05 6.17
N ILE A 134 -7.17 -6.74 6.45
CA ILE A 134 -7.48 -6.21 7.78
C ILE A 134 -8.81 -6.78 8.28
N GLY A 135 -9.84 -6.81 7.43
CA GLY A 135 -11.13 -7.43 7.73
C GLY A 135 -11.01 -8.91 8.10
N GLY A 136 -10.17 -9.64 7.40
CA GLY A 136 -9.86 -11.04 7.72
C GLY A 136 -9.24 -11.21 9.11
N ALA A 137 -8.37 -10.27 9.53
CA ALA A 137 -7.79 -10.29 10.88
C ALA A 137 -8.84 -10.03 11.97
N TYR A 138 -9.75 -9.07 11.78
CA TYR A 138 -10.87 -8.85 12.71
C TYR A 138 -11.83 -10.02 12.73
N ALA A 139 -12.17 -10.61 11.56
CA ALA A 139 -13.01 -11.80 11.46
C ALA A 139 -12.40 -12.99 12.22
N LEU A 140 -11.07 -13.20 12.11
CA LEU A 140 -10.36 -14.21 12.88
C LEU A 140 -10.49 -13.95 14.39
N ARG A 141 -10.27 -12.72 14.83
CA ARG A 141 -10.34 -12.35 16.25
C ARG A 141 -11.77 -12.49 16.81
N ALA A 142 -12.77 -12.12 16.02
CA ALA A 142 -14.18 -12.27 16.38
C ALA A 142 -14.67 -13.73 16.28
N GLY A 143 -13.92 -14.62 15.63
CA GLY A 143 -14.35 -15.97 15.33
C GLY A 143 -15.42 -16.05 14.23
N ASP A 144 -15.46 -15.04 13.35
CA ASP A 144 -16.42 -14.98 12.24
C ASP A 144 -16.01 -15.94 11.13
N ARG A 145 -16.61 -17.14 11.20
CA ARG A 145 -16.39 -18.20 10.21
C ARG A 145 -16.90 -17.82 8.83
N ALA A 146 -18.02 -17.10 8.76
CA ALA A 146 -18.63 -16.72 7.49
C ALA A 146 -17.75 -15.69 6.75
N GLY A 147 -17.29 -14.65 7.45
CA GLY A 147 -16.40 -13.66 6.89
C GLY A 147 -15.07 -14.28 6.41
N LEU A 148 -14.47 -15.18 7.19
CA LEU A 148 -13.24 -15.87 6.77
C LEU A 148 -13.47 -16.75 5.53
N ALA A 149 -14.62 -17.41 5.45
CA ALA A 149 -14.97 -18.22 4.28
C ALA A 149 -15.08 -17.40 2.99
N GLU A 150 -15.52 -16.14 3.06
CA GLU A 150 -15.50 -15.21 1.91
C GLU A 150 -14.09 -14.99 1.36
N LEU A 151 -13.06 -15.08 2.22
CA LEU A 151 -11.64 -15.02 1.82
C LEU A 151 -11.06 -16.39 1.44
N GLY A 152 -11.87 -17.44 1.47
CA GLY A 152 -11.43 -18.82 1.24
C GLY A 152 -10.56 -19.36 2.36
N LEU A 153 -10.79 -18.91 3.59
CA LEU A 153 -10.08 -19.33 4.80
C LEU A 153 -11.00 -20.12 5.72
N ASP A 154 -10.46 -21.15 6.34
CA ASP A 154 -11.14 -21.91 7.39
C ASP A 154 -10.69 -21.45 8.77
N LEU A 155 -11.66 -21.17 9.67
CA LEU A 155 -11.38 -20.67 11.02
C LEU A 155 -10.68 -21.73 11.87
N ASP A 156 -11.05 -23.01 11.74
CA ASP A 156 -10.49 -24.06 12.58
C ASP A 156 -9.05 -24.39 12.16
N GLU A 157 -8.75 -24.35 10.85
CA GLU A 157 -7.39 -24.42 10.34
C GLU A 157 -6.54 -23.24 10.87
N LEU A 158 -7.08 -22.03 10.80
CA LEU A 158 -6.35 -20.83 11.27
C LEU A 158 -6.05 -20.92 12.77
N ARG A 159 -6.99 -21.39 13.59
CA ARG A 159 -6.80 -21.53 15.05
C ARG A 159 -5.71 -22.53 15.45
N GLN A 160 -5.38 -23.48 14.57
CA GLN A 160 -4.27 -24.40 14.79
C GLN A 160 -2.91 -23.77 14.54
N LEU A 161 -2.86 -22.61 13.88
CA LEU A 161 -1.65 -21.88 13.57
C LEU A 161 -1.28 -20.90 14.70
N GLY A 162 0.01 -20.66 14.87
CA GLY A 162 0.46 -19.55 15.73
C GLY A 162 0.12 -18.18 15.10
N PRO A 163 0.07 -17.09 15.91
CA PRO A 163 -0.39 -15.77 15.47
C PRO A 163 0.33 -15.23 14.22
N ARG A 164 1.63 -15.44 14.11
CA ARG A 164 2.41 -15.02 12.93
C ARG A 164 1.98 -15.78 11.66
N SER A 165 1.76 -17.08 11.78
CA SER A 165 1.33 -17.93 10.68
C SER A 165 -0.12 -17.61 10.27
N GLN A 166 -0.98 -17.23 11.23
CA GLN A 166 -2.32 -16.73 10.95
C GLN A 166 -2.27 -15.47 10.09
N CYS A 167 -1.46 -14.48 10.48
CA CYS A 167 -1.26 -13.27 9.67
C CYS A 167 -0.74 -13.60 8.27
N ALA A 168 0.27 -14.45 8.15
CA ALA A 168 0.82 -14.85 6.87
C ALA A 168 -0.25 -15.52 5.99
N ARG A 169 -1.05 -16.42 6.55
CA ARG A 169 -2.09 -17.14 5.83
C ARG A 169 -3.19 -16.21 5.31
N ILE A 170 -3.59 -15.19 6.09
CA ILE A 170 -4.55 -14.17 5.65
C ILE A 170 -3.95 -13.33 4.52
N LEU A 171 -2.70 -12.88 4.66
CA LEU A 171 -2.02 -12.10 3.63
C LEU A 171 -1.89 -12.89 2.32
N ASP A 172 -1.51 -14.18 2.40
CA ASP A 172 -1.39 -15.03 1.22
C ASP A 172 -2.73 -15.26 0.53
N ALA A 173 -3.80 -15.42 1.30
CA ALA A 173 -5.14 -15.61 0.76
C ALA A 173 -5.65 -14.37 0.02
N VAL A 174 -5.41 -13.18 0.56
CA VAL A 174 -5.98 -11.92 0.04
C VAL A 174 -5.04 -11.24 -0.94
N LEU A 175 -3.75 -11.17 -0.65
CA LEU A 175 -2.77 -10.43 -1.44
C LEU A 175 -2.00 -11.33 -2.41
N GLY A 176 -1.88 -12.63 -2.11
CA GLY A 176 -1.03 -13.53 -2.86
C GLY A 176 0.46 -13.29 -2.61
N GLU A 177 1.31 -13.91 -3.42
CA GLU A 177 2.75 -13.65 -3.39
C GLU A 177 3.06 -12.31 -4.05
N ALA A 178 4.02 -11.57 -3.46
CA ALA A 178 4.47 -10.31 -4.01
C ALA A 178 5.39 -10.57 -5.23
N GLY A 179 4.89 -10.30 -6.40
CA GLY A 179 5.65 -10.39 -7.65
C GLY A 179 6.24 -9.05 -8.12
N HIS A 180 5.94 -7.95 -7.42
CA HIS A 180 6.36 -6.60 -7.76
C HIS A 180 6.62 -5.78 -6.47
N PRO A 181 7.53 -4.78 -6.48
CA PRO A 181 7.78 -3.92 -5.34
C PRO A 181 6.54 -3.29 -4.72
N ASP A 182 5.59 -2.82 -5.52
CA ASP A 182 4.33 -2.22 -5.04
C ASP A 182 3.48 -3.22 -4.25
N GLU A 183 3.47 -4.49 -4.66
CA GLU A 183 2.81 -5.56 -3.92
C GLU A 183 3.53 -5.88 -2.61
N ALA A 184 4.85 -5.78 -2.60
CA ALA A 184 5.65 -5.93 -1.40
C ALA A 184 5.33 -4.80 -0.39
N VAL A 185 5.20 -3.56 -0.88
CA VAL A 185 4.80 -2.40 -0.08
C VAL A 185 3.39 -2.59 0.51
N LEU A 186 2.43 -2.97 -0.33
CA LEU A 186 1.07 -3.26 0.11
C LEU A 186 1.05 -4.34 1.20
N ARG A 187 1.80 -5.42 0.95
CA ARG A 187 1.89 -6.55 1.88
C ARG A 187 2.54 -6.15 3.19
N ALA A 188 3.60 -5.34 3.16
CA ALA A 188 4.27 -4.83 4.36
C ALA A 188 3.33 -3.93 5.19
N ALA A 189 2.66 -2.96 4.56
CA ALA A 189 1.71 -2.07 5.23
C ALA A 189 0.54 -2.85 5.87
N ALA A 190 -0.03 -3.83 5.15
CA ALA A 190 -1.08 -4.68 5.69
C ALA A 190 -0.58 -5.57 6.84
N ALA A 191 0.62 -6.15 6.71
CA ALA A 191 1.21 -7.04 7.71
C ALA A 191 1.37 -6.37 9.08
N GLU A 192 1.76 -5.09 9.11
CA GLU A 192 1.89 -4.34 10.36
C GLU A 192 0.55 -4.22 11.08
N GLN A 193 -0.54 -3.95 10.35
CA GLN A 193 -1.87 -3.86 10.94
C GLN A 193 -2.40 -5.24 11.38
N LEU A 194 -2.19 -6.28 10.57
CA LEU A 194 -2.57 -7.63 10.98
C LEU A 194 -1.88 -8.06 12.27
N LYS A 195 -0.58 -7.76 12.42
CA LYS A 195 0.15 -8.01 13.66
C LYS A 195 -0.47 -7.26 14.84
N ALA A 196 -0.78 -5.97 14.68
CA ALA A 196 -1.42 -5.19 15.73
C ALA A 196 -2.79 -5.77 16.14
N ILE A 197 -3.60 -6.23 15.17
CA ILE A 197 -4.92 -6.80 15.44
C ILE A 197 -4.82 -8.19 16.08
N VAL A 198 -3.96 -9.07 15.57
CA VAL A 198 -3.94 -10.48 15.97
C VAL A 198 -3.09 -10.73 17.20
N MET A 199 -1.98 -9.98 17.37
CA MET A 199 -0.98 -10.28 18.41
C MET A 199 -1.10 -9.39 19.64
N GLN A 200 -1.75 -8.23 19.57
CA GLN A 200 -1.94 -7.37 20.74
C GLN A 200 -3.15 -7.83 21.57
N GLU A 201 -3.07 -7.67 22.88
CA GLU A 201 -4.16 -7.98 23.80
C GLU A 201 -5.41 -7.13 23.46
N THR A 202 -5.21 -5.83 23.28
CA THR A 202 -6.25 -4.90 22.82
C THR A 202 -5.98 -4.54 21.37
N ALA A 203 -6.87 -4.96 20.46
CA ALA A 203 -6.79 -4.58 19.07
C ALA A 203 -7.10 -3.07 18.90
N PRO A 204 -6.45 -2.39 17.95
CA PRO A 204 -6.87 -1.04 17.54
C PRO A 204 -8.31 -1.07 17.05
N SER A 205 -8.97 0.09 17.00
CA SER A 205 -10.28 0.18 16.35
C SER A 205 -10.14 -0.07 14.85
N GLU A 206 -11.19 -0.59 14.21
CA GLU A 206 -11.21 -0.83 12.75
C GLU A 206 -10.90 0.45 11.97
N ALA A 207 -11.42 1.57 12.43
CA ALA A 207 -11.18 2.89 11.84
C ALA A 207 -9.70 3.30 11.94
N ASP A 208 -9.07 3.09 13.10
CA ASP A 208 -7.67 3.44 13.31
C ASP A 208 -6.74 2.52 12.53
N ALA A 209 -7.03 1.21 12.52
CA ALA A 209 -6.27 0.26 11.71
C ALA A 209 -6.30 0.61 10.22
N LEU A 210 -7.47 1.02 9.69
CA LEU A 210 -7.59 1.46 8.30
C LEU A 210 -6.81 2.76 8.03
N ARG A 211 -6.88 3.75 8.95
CA ARG A 211 -6.14 5.01 8.80
C ARG A 211 -4.63 4.78 8.79
N GLU A 212 -4.13 4.01 9.75
CA GLU A 212 -2.70 3.71 9.82
C GLU A 212 -2.24 2.88 8.62
N PHE A 213 -3.05 1.91 8.17
CA PHE A 213 -2.75 1.14 6.95
C PHE A 213 -2.65 2.05 5.73
N VAL A 214 -3.67 2.89 5.48
CA VAL A 214 -3.68 3.78 4.30
C VAL A 214 -2.56 4.80 4.38
N THR A 215 -2.28 5.35 5.57
CA THR A 215 -1.15 6.27 5.78
C THR A 215 0.18 5.62 5.40
N ALA A 216 0.45 4.43 5.95
CA ALA A 216 1.67 3.68 5.67
C ALA A 216 1.76 3.29 4.18
N TYR A 217 0.66 2.87 3.59
CA TYR A 217 0.62 2.43 2.19
C TYR A 217 0.88 3.59 1.22
N VAL A 218 0.18 4.72 1.39
CA VAL A 218 0.38 5.93 0.56
C VAL A 218 1.82 6.46 0.69
N PHE A 219 2.32 6.54 1.92
CA PHE A 219 3.68 6.98 2.19
C PHE A 219 4.72 6.05 1.55
N GLN A 220 4.63 4.76 1.76
CA GLN A 220 5.60 3.80 1.21
C GLN A 220 5.55 3.72 -0.31
N MET A 221 4.38 3.85 -0.93
CA MET A 221 4.26 3.94 -2.39
C MET A 221 5.01 5.16 -2.93
N GLY A 222 4.89 6.30 -2.25
CA GLY A 222 5.69 7.48 -2.59
C GLY A 222 7.19 7.25 -2.43
N LEU A 223 7.61 6.55 -1.36
CA LEU A 223 9.03 6.27 -1.12
C LEU A 223 9.66 5.29 -2.11
N VAL A 224 8.92 4.33 -2.65
CA VAL A 224 9.47 3.40 -3.66
C VAL A 224 10.01 4.20 -4.85
N GLU A 225 9.28 5.21 -5.28
CA GLU A 225 9.68 6.07 -6.38
C GLU A 225 10.85 7.00 -6.01
N LEU A 226 10.84 7.56 -4.80
CA LEU A 226 11.92 8.42 -4.32
C LEU A 226 13.23 7.67 -4.07
N ARG A 227 13.18 6.45 -3.54
CA ARG A 227 14.40 5.67 -3.21
C ARG A 227 15.21 5.27 -4.42
N SER A 228 14.62 5.14 -5.60
CA SER A 228 15.35 4.88 -6.82
C SER A 228 16.33 6.04 -7.15
N GLU A 229 16.01 7.24 -6.75
CA GLU A 229 16.80 8.47 -6.95
C GLU A 229 17.77 8.74 -5.79
N LEU A 230 17.36 8.49 -4.53
CA LEU A 230 18.23 8.62 -3.36
C LEU A 230 19.46 7.70 -3.43
N ALA A 231 19.36 6.58 -4.16
CA ALA A 231 20.49 5.69 -4.42
C ALA A 231 21.61 6.36 -5.24
N SER A 232 21.36 7.52 -5.85
CA SER A 232 22.37 8.31 -6.58
C SER A 232 23.32 9.11 -5.67
N GLY A 233 23.10 9.14 -4.35
CA GLY A 233 24.05 9.64 -3.36
C GLY A 233 24.07 11.16 -3.15
N ALA A 234 23.04 11.88 -3.59
CA ALA A 234 22.98 13.33 -3.49
C ALA A 234 22.55 13.85 -2.11
N ILE A 235 21.93 13.03 -1.25
CA ILE A 235 21.33 13.46 0.02
C ILE A 235 21.96 12.71 1.20
N ASP A 236 22.19 13.42 2.31
CA ASP A 236 22.59 12.81 3.58
C ASP A 236 21.47 11.92 4.15
N VAL A 237 21.84 10.71 4.59
CA VAL A 237 20.91 9.70 5.10
C VAL A 237 20.10 10.20 6.31
N ALA A 238 20.74 10.98 7.20
CA ALA A 238 20.05 11.51 8.38
C ALA A 238 19.02 12.59 7.98
N ALA A 239 19.33 13.40 6.99
CA ALA A 239 18.42 14.41 6.44
C ALA A 239 17.24 13.75 5.75
N ALA A 240 17.47 12.75 4.91
CA ALA A 240 16.41 11.96 4.28
C ALA A 240 15.47 11.32 5.32
N THR A 241 16.03 10.73 6.38
CA THR A 241 15.23 10.12 7.46
C THR A 241 14.35 11.15 8.20
N ARG A 242 14.85 12.38 8.41
CA ARG A 242 14.02 13.45 9.00
C ARG A 242 12.90 13.88 8.08
N ALA A 243 13.16 14.04 6.77
CA ALA A 243 12.15 14.36 5.78
C ALA A 243 11.07 13.27 5.68
N GLU A 244 11.48 11.99 5.66
CA GLU A 244 10.56 10.86 5.69
C GLU A 244 9.62 10.89 6.90
N LYS A 245 10.14 11.15 8.11
CA LYS A 245 9.32 11.26 9.32
C LYS A 245 8.32 12.41 9.24
N ARG A 246 8.75 13.56 8.74
CA ARG A 246 7.89 14.75 8.61
C ARG A 246 6.75 14.51 7.63
N ILE A 247 7.03 13.96 6.44
CA ILE A 247 5.97 13.68 5.44
C ILE A 247 5.01 12.58 5.91
N LEU A 248 5.51 11.54 6.60
CA LEU A 248 4.67 10.51 7.21
C LEU A 248 3.71 11.12 8.25
N GLY A 249 4.24 11.99 9.13
CA GLY A 249 3.43 12.71 10.11
C GLY A 249 2.34 13.56 9.46
N TYR A 250 2.69 14.28 8.39
CA TYR A 250 1.75 15.08 7.61
C TYR A 250 0.63 14.23 6.97
N ILE A 251 0.98 13.12 6.30
CA ILE A 251 -0.02 12.22 5.72
C ILE A 251 -0.94 11.66 6.81
N ARG A 252 -0.37 11.26 7.97
CA ARG A 252 -1.14 10.75 9.11
C ARG A 252 -2.12 11.79 9.64
N GLN A 253 -1.69 13.03 9.79
CA GLN A 253 -2.54 14.13 10.21
C GLN A 253 -3.71 14.34 9.24
N ARG A 254 -3.45 14.31 7.92
CA ARG A 254 -4.51 14.41 6.91
C ARG A 254 -5.48 13.22 6.97
N ALA A 255 -4.98 12.01 7.14
CA ALA A 255 -5.82 10.82 7.27
C ALA A 255 -6.74 10.86 8.50
N ARG A 256 -6.28 11.45 9.62
CA ARG A 256 -7.11 11.64 10.84
C ARG A 256 -8.29 12.57 10.64
N GLN A 257 -8.23 13.50 9.68
CA GLN A 257 -9.33 14.41 9.36
C GLN A 257 -10.50 13.71 8.67
N ILE A 258 -10.29 12.49 8.17
CA ILE A 258 -11.30 11.73 7.44
C ILE A 258 -12.13 10.88 8.41
N SER A 259 -13.46 11.06 8.37
CA SER A 259 -14.37 10.20 9.11
C SER A 259 -14.42 8.81 8.53
N VAL A 260 -14.11 7.81 9.35
CA VAL A 260 -14.33 6.39 9.02
C VAL A 260 -15.50 5.93 9.88
N PRO A 261 -16.54 5.34 9.29
CA PRO A 261 -17.65 4.80 10.08
C PRO A 261 -17.14 3.79 11.11
N SER A 262 -17.59 3.90 12.35
CA SER A 262 -17.19 3.02 13.45
C SER A 262 -18.40 2.32 14.08
N ALA A 263 -19.45 2.10 13.31
CA ALA A 263 -20.70 1.54 13.79
C ALA A 263 -20.61 0.00 13.91
N GLY A 264 -20.07 -0.49 15.01
CA GLY A 264 -20.03 -1.93 15.31
C GLY A 264 -18.97 -2.68 14.50
N THR A 265 -19.07 -4.00 14.45
CA THR A 265 -18.16 -4.84 13.67
C THR A 265 -18.45 -4.70 12.18
N MET A 266 -17.52 -4.10 11.43
CA MET A 266 -17.64 -3.96 9.98
C MET A 266 -17.39 -5.31 9.31
N ARG A 267 -18.16 -5.61 8.26
CA ARG A 267 -17.88 -6.76 7.40
C ARG A 267 -16.61 -6.52 6.59
N ILE A 268 -16.00 -7.59 6.11
CA ILE A 268 -14.80 -7.52 5.27
C ILE A 268 -15.03 -6.63 4.05
N ALA A 269 -16.22 -6.72 3.43
CA ALA A 269 -16.60 -5.86 2.31
C ALA A 269 -16.61 -4.37 2.67
N ASP A 270 -17.08 -4.04 3.86
CA ASP A 270 -17.17 -2.66 4.34
C ASP A 270 -15.77 -2.09 4.61
N LEU A 271 -14.86 -2.90 5.21
CA LEU A 271 -13.47 -2.52 5.43
C LEU A 271 -12.71 -2.34 4.12
N SER A 272 -12.93 -3.20 3.14
CA SER A 272 -12.38 -3.07 1.79
C SER A 272 -12.83 -1.77 1.11
N ALA A 273 -14.13 -1.49 1.12
CA ALA A 273 -14.71 -0.27 0.54
C ALA A 273 -14.26 1.01 1.26
N ASN A 274 -14.16 0.96 2.60
CA ASN A 274 -13.68 2.10 3.39
C ASN A 274 -12.18 2.37 3.13
N ALA A 275 -11.34 1.35 2.99
CA ALA A 275 -9.93 1.52 2.64
C ALA A 275 -9.78 2.18 1.26
N GLU A 276 -10.56 1.74 0.27
CA GLU A 276 -10.61 2.34 -1.06
C GLU A 276 -11.03 3.81 -1.02
N ARG A 277 -12.11 4.13 -0.28
CA ARG A 277 -12.59 5.49 -0.10
C ARG A 277 -11.53 6.34 0.60
N LEU A 278 -10.96 5.83 1.69
CA LEU A 278 -9.97 6.55 2.49
C LEU A 278 -8.73 6.95 1.69
N VAL A 279 -8.22 6.06 0.82
CA VAL A 279 -7.11 6.40 -0.08
C VAL A 279 -7.47 7.56 -1.00
N ARG A 280 -8.65 7.55 -1.63
CA ARG A 280 -9.08 8.65 -2.50
C ARG A 280 -9.19 9.97 -1.74
N GLU A 281 -9.77 9.94 -0.54
CA GLU A 281 -9.93 11.13 0.29
C GLU A 281 -8.58 11.67 0.79
N VAL A 282 -7.65 10.80 1.23
CA VAL A 282 -6.28 11.20 1.60
C VAL A 282 -5.57 11.88 0.43
N ILE A 283 -5.58 11.26 -0.74
CA ILE A 283 -4.96 11.85 -1.94
C ILE A 283 -5.65 13.17 -2.31
N GLY A 284 -6.98 13.26 -2.19
CA GLY A 284 -7.72 14.50 -2.38
C GLY A 284 -7.31 15.62 -1.42
N LEU A 285 -7.20 15.29 -0.12
CA LEU A 285 -6.77 16.25 0.91
C LEU A 285 -5.31 16.68 0.77
N LEU A 286 -4.43 15.79 0.31
CA LEU A 286 -3.03 16.13 0.04
C LEU A 286 -2.90 17.08 -1.16
N ARG A 287 -3.81 17.03 -2.14
CA ARG A 287 -3.86 17.94 -3.29
C ARG A 287 -4.48 19.31 -2.97
N ALA A 288 -5.38 19.33 -2.03
CA ALA A 288 -6.03 20.58 -1.60
C ALA A 288 -5.05 21.36 -0.71
N ARG A 289 -4.54 22.47 -1.24
CA ARG A 289 -3.68 23.41 -0.49
C ARG A 289 -4.49 24.27 0.46
#